data_d9af0a0bb9052e632c138dbfe7b64591
#
_entry.id   d9af0a0bb9052e632c138dbfe7b64591
#
_cell.length_a   1.000
_cell.length_b   1.000
_cell.length_c   1.000
_cell.angle_alpha   90.00
_cell.angle_beta   90.00
_cell.angle_gamma   90.00
#
_symmetry.space_group_name_H-M   'P 1'
#
loop_
_entity.id
_entity.type
_entity.pdbx_description
1 polymer ?
#
loop_
_entity_poly.entity_id
_entity_poly.type
_entity_poly.pdbx_seq_one_letter_code
_entity_poly.pdbx_strand_id
1 'polypeptide(L)'
;VPIAISFSWTSYHNFHGRCAISTKVWTGGAADIAQRDTGTVGGTWVQSDALTLTINNQNLVITIGTATTTANVATIVSQAWNASTRLANLLSDESLNIGGQXIPEFTEVTASNSASTVIFTANTSGIPYTLTRAVSSAAGTFVISATQAADGSHFYDNANNWSGATLPVSSDKLVFQNNAIDLLYNISQAATTNVSLQIDASYTGRIGLAPRNPTGYNEYRARHLTLGFASDARSLVIGEGPGSASSRININANTSSPKVVIANTGIPENLSRAAVDLIGGDADMDVTIRRGTLTLASESTNSASVSTLEIGFDVSRSTDAQVYVGDTTTIQEIKKRGGVLTVINASSGAAIATVTHMEGLIEVNGGVGATLLDLQGGELRWHSTGTIGTLKLSGAATFDVSRDHRAKGITNPVERYSDSSRIIDPFQTITNLRIDNNQVSDLGNLILGTDFRITRAATA
;
A
#
# COMPACT_ATOMS: atom_id res chain seq x y z
N VAL A 1 36.01 3.54 -74.42
CA VAL A 1 35.80 2.37 -73.57
C VAL A 1 35.06 2.88 -72.27
N PRO A 2 33.81 2.54 -72.06
CA PRO A 2 33.12 2.96 -70.84
C PRO A 2 33.54 2.06 -69.67
N ILE A 3 33.95 2.69 -68.56
CA ILE A 3 34.30 2.01 -67.34
C ILE A 3 33.01 1.81 -66.57
N ALA A 4 32.61 0.56 -66.37
CA ALA A 4 31.44 0.22 -65.52
C ALA A 4 31.92 0.17 -64.07
N ILE A 5 31.42 1.06 -63.23
CA ILE A 5 31.64 1.00 -61.78
C ILE A 5 30.46 0.25 -61.15
N SER A 6 30.73 -0.94 -60.62
CA SER A 6 29.73 -1.72 -59.92
C SER A 6 29.77 -1.36 -58.41
N PHE A 7 28.65 -0.86 -57.89
CA PHE A 7 28.50 -0.64 -56.44
C PHE A 7 27.85 -1.90 -55.83
N SER A 8 28.60 -2.57 -55.00
CA SER A 8 28.09 -3.65 -54.20
C SER A 8 27.52 -3.07 -52.89
N TRP A 9 26.20 -3.12 -52.72
CA TRP A 9 25.54 -2.82 -51.47
C TRP A 9 25.59 -4.03 -50.56
N THR A 10 26.51 -4.03 -49.59
CA THR A 10 26.41 -4.95 -48.45
C THR A 10 25.34 -4.40 -47.51
N SER A 11 24.18 -4.99 -47.55
CA SER A 11 23.13 -4.69 -46.58
C SER A 11 23.58 -5.16 -45.20
N TYR A 12 23.96 -4.21 -44.35
CA TYR A 12 24.09 -4.48 -42.92
C TYR A 12 22.69 -4.65 -42.37
N HIS A 13 22.23 -5.88 -42.26
CA HIS A 13 21.05 -6.18 -41.46
C HIS A 13 21.47 -6.13 -40.01
N ASN A 14 21.31 -4.96 -39.41
CA ASN A 14 21.31 -4.86 -37.97
C ASN A 14 20.05 -5.56 -37.43
N PHE A 15 20.17 -6.86 -37.19
CA PHE A 15 19.21 -7.60 -36.41
C PHE A 15 19.35 -7.13 -34.95
N HIS A 16 18.81 -5.94 -34.65
CA HIS A 16 18.37 -5.69 -33.32
C HIS A 16 17.08 -6.49 -33.15
N GLY A 17 17.23 -7.70 -32.67
CA GLY A 17 16.08 -8.48 -32.25
C GLY A 17 15.41 -7.72 -31.09
N ARG A 18 14.44 -6.87 -31.43
CA ARG A 18 13.54 -6.36 -30.40
C ARG A 18 12.84 -7.60 -29.86
N CYS A 19 13.19 -7.98 -28.64
CA CYS A 19 12.40 -8.95 -27.91
C CYS A 19 10.97 -8.43 -27.93
N ALA A 20 10.06 -9.14 -28.56
CA ALA A 20 8.68 -8.71 -28.63
C ALA A 20 8.13 -8.68 -27.21
N ILE A 21 7.71 -7.50 -26.77
CA ILE A 21 7.09 -7.35 -25.45
C ILE A 21 5.80 -8.20 -25.45
N SER A 22 5.78 -9.21 -24.60
CA SER A 22 4.58 -10.05 -24.42
C SER A 22 3.59 -9.35 -23.53
N THR A 23 2.31 -9.47 -23.82
CA THR A 23 1.23 -8.91 -22.99
C THR A 23 0.53 -10.06 -22.25
N LYS A 24 0.46 -9.96 -20.96
CA LYS A 24 -0.25 -10.92 -20.09
C LYS A 24 -1.49 -10.22 -19.53
N VAL A 25 -2.64 -10.74 -19.91
CA VAL A 25 -3.94 -10.20 -19.44
C VAL A 25 -4.45 -11.10 -18.30
N TRP A 26 -4.84 -10.47 -17.21
CA TRP A 26 -5.43 -11.16 -16.05
C TRP A 26 -6.82 -11.66 -16.42
N THR A 27 -7.07 -12.95 -16.26
CA THR A 27 -8.38 -13.58 -16.55
C THR A 27 -9.04 -14.19 -15.31
N GLY A 28 -8.24 -14.65 -14.32
CA GLY A 28 -8.77 -15.34 -13.14
C GLY A 28 -9.48 -16.65 -13.51
N GLY A 29 -8.97 -17.39 -14.51
CA GLY A 29 -9.65 -18.54 -15.06
C GLY A 29 -9.40 -19.88 -14.35
N ALA A 30 -8.56 -19.91 -13.32
CA ALA A 30 -8.22 -21.15 -12.62
C ALA A 30 -9.36 -21.61 -11.70
N ALA A 31 -9.53 -22.93 -11.58
CA ALA A 31 -10.49 -23.50 -10.65
C ALA A 31 -9.95 -23.46 -9.21
N ASP A 32 -10.81 -23.15 -8.26
CA ASP A 32 -10.43 -23.04 -6.85
C ASP A 32 -10.22 -24.41 -6.21
N ILE A 33 -9.11 -24.58 -5.51
CA ILE A 33 -8.67 -25.80 -4.85
C ILE A 33 -8.50 -25.53 -3.36
N ALA A 34 -9.13 -26.36 -2.52
CA ALA A 34 -9.01 -26.22 -1.07
C ALA A 34 -7.65 -26.74 -0.59
N GLN A 35 -7.00 -25.97 0.28
CA GLN A 35 -5.77 -26.44 0.95
C GLN A 35 -6.09 -27.62 1.87
N ARG A 36 -5.15 -28.57 1.91
CA ARG A 36 -5.19 -29.70 2.83
C ARG A 36 -3.79 -29.99 3.35
N ASP A 37 -3.67 -30.03 4.68
CA ASP A 37 -2.43 -30.41 5.36
C ASP A 37 -2.70 -31.65 6.20
N THR A 38 -1.70 -32.51 6.33
CA THR A 38 -1.77 -33.72 7.15
C THR A 38 -0.76 -33.65 8.26
N GLY A 39 -1.25 -33.76 9.50
CA GLY A 39 -0.41 -33.90 10.69
C GLY A 39 -0.30 -35.36 11.07
N THR A 40 0.90 -35.92 11.14
CA THR A 40 1.13 -37.30 11.53
C THR A 40 1.67 -37.35 12.94
N VAL A 41 0.94 -38.04 13.80
CA VAL A 41 1.34 -38.29 15.20
C VAL A 41 2.26 -39.50 15.24
N GLY A 42 3.41 -39.35 15.84
CA GLY A 42 4.39 -40.44 16.02
C GLY A 42 5.02 -40.45 17.40
N GLY A 43 5.87 -41.40 17.63
CA GLY A 43 6.62 -41.52 18.87
C GLY A 43 5.76 -41.92 20.07
N THR A 44 6.28 -41.68 21.26
CA THR A 44 5.63 -42.01 22.52
C THR A 44 5.20 -40.72 23.24
N TRP A 45 3.91 -40.61 23.52
CA TRP A 45 3.34 -39.47 24.23
C TRP A 45 3.03 -39.85 25.67
N VAL A 46 3.27 -38.96 26.59
CA VAL A 46 2.95 -39.16 28.01
C VAL A 46 2.05 -38.02 28.50
N GLN A 47 1.43 -38.26 29.62
CA GLN A 47 0.58 -37.27 30.29
C GLN A 47 1.38 -35.98 30.52
N SER A 48 0.80 -34.86 30.25
CA SER A 48 1.37 -33.51 30.31
C SER A 48 2.29 -33.11 29.15
N ASP A 49 2.56 -33.99 28.20
CA ASP A 49 3.13 -33.50 26.91
C ASP A 49 2.17 -32.50 26.27
N ALA A 50 2.75 -31.55 25.54
CA ALA A 50 1.94 -30.52 24.87
C ALA A 50 2.30 -30.40 23.41
N LEU A 51 1.26 -30.12 22.60
CA LEU A 51 1.36 -29.77 21.19
C LEU A 51 0.78 -28.39 21.01
N THR A 52 1.56 -27.46 20.46
CA THR A 52 1.08 -26.16 20.04
C THR A 52 0.90 -26.18 18.54
N LEU A 53 -0.31 -25.91 18.08
CA LEU A 53 -0.62 -25.68 16.66
C LEU A 53 -0.84 -24.20 16.44
N THR A 54 -0.20 -23.65 15.42
CA THR A 54 -0.35 -22.23 15.08
C THR A 54 -0.99 -22.12 13.69
N ILE A 55 -2.14 -21.49 13.64
CA ILE A 55 -2.82 -21.17 12.38
C ILE A 55 -2.89 -19.65 12.22
N ASN A 56 -2.45 -19.15 11.08
CA ASN A 56 -2.60 -17.73 10.74
C ASN A 56 -2.14 -16.81 11.88
N ASN A 57 -0.99 -17.17 12.50
CA ASN A 57 -0.35 -16.49 13.64
C ASN A 57 -1.10 -16.62 14.99
N GLN A 58 -2.10 -17.52 15.08
CA GLN A 58 -2.83 -17.76 16.33
C GLN A 58 -2.55 -19.15 16.86
N ASN A 59 -2.25 -19.26 18.16
CA ASN A 59 -1.82 -20.51 18.81
C ASN A 59 -2.96 -21.24 19.49
N LEU A 60 -2.98 -22.56 19.35
CA LEU A 60 -3.78 -23.47 20.14
C LEU A 60 -2.83 -24.44 20.86
N VAL A 61 -2.80 -24.39 22.19
CA VAL A 61 -2.00 -25.32 23.02
C VAL A 61 -2.89 -26.47 23.44
N ILE A 62 -2.47 -27.68 23.11
CA ILE A 62 -3.20 -28.93 23.41
C ILE A 62 -2.35 -29.75 24.35
N THR A 63 -2.81 -29.94 25.61
CA THR A 63 -2.13 -30.78 26.57
C THR A 63 -2.64 -32.21 26.46
N ILE A 64 -1.73 -33.17 26.35
CA ILE A 64 -2.10 -34.56 26.22
C ILE A 64 -2.40 -35.10 27.62
N GLY A 65 -3.61 -35.63 27.80
CA GLY A 65 -4.05 -36.23 29.03
C GLY A 65 -3.56 -37.70 29.18
N THR A 66 -4.47 -38.57 29.49
CA THR A 66 -4.16 -39.99 29.68
C THR A 66 -4.07 -40.78 28.37
N ALA A 67 -4.37 -40.16 27.23
CA ALA A 67 -4.39 -40.84 25.94
C ALA A 67 -3.01 -40.86 25.32
N THR A 68 -2.33 -41.97 25.40
CA THR A 68 -0.93 -42.09 25.00
C THR A 68 -0.68 -42.81 23.68
N THR A 69 -1.72 -43.44 23.08
CA THR A 69 -1.54 -44.00 21.73
C THR A 69 -1.61 -42.88 20.66
N THR A 70 -0.87 -43.07 19.57
CA THR A 70 -0.84 -42.10 18.50
C THR A 70 -2.24 -41.81 17.91
N ALA A 71 -3.10 -42.84 17.84
CA ALA A 71 -4.46 -42.68 17.35
C ALA A 71 -5.31 -41.83 18.32
N ASN A 72 -5.16 -42.04 19.63
CA ASN A 72 -5.89 -41.24 20.63
C ASN A 72 -5.42 -39.78 20.61
N VAL A 73 -4.10 -39.57 20.49
CA VAL A 73 -3.55 -38.22 20.39
C VAL A 73 -4.11 -37.52 19.14
N ALA A 74 -4.16 -38.21 18.00
CA ALA A 74 -4.75 -37.63 16.78
C ALA A 74 -6.23 -37.24 16.99
N THR A 75 -6.99 -38.07 17.73
CA THR A 75 -8.38 -37.78 18.07
C THR A 75 -8.47 -36.52 18.95
N ILE A 76 -7.66 -36.44 19.99
CA ILE A 76 -7.63 -35.27 20.88
C ILE A 76 -7.31 -34.00 20.07
N VAL A 77 -6.30 -34.07 19.18
CA VAL A 77 -5.91 -32.91 18.37
C VAL A 77 -7.05 -32.43 17.49
N SER A 78 -7.73 -33.35 16.79
CA SER A 78 -8.83 -32.95 15.90
C SER A 78 -10.01 -32.38 16.69
N GLN A 79 -10.33 -32.96 17.86
CA GLN A 79 -11.41 -32.47 18.72
C GLN A 79 -11.08 -31.09 19.29
N ALA A 80 -9.85 -30.91 19.82
CA ALA A 80 -9.41 -29.63 20.37
C ALA A 80 -9.43 -28.54 19.29
N TRP A 81 -8.97 -28.87 18.09
CA TRP A 81 -8.99 -27.94 16.96
C TRP A 81 -10.43 -27.46 16.67
N ASN A 82 -11.34 -28.41 16.49
CA ASN A 82 -12.72 -28.07 16.12
C ASN A 82 -13.47 -27.36 17.27
N ALA A 83 -13.09 -27.64 18.51
CA ALA A 83 -13.66 -26.95 19.67
C ALA A 83 -13.17 -25.48 19.74
N SER A 84 -11.96 -25.20 19.28
CA SER A 84 -11.40 -23.85 19.32
C SER A 84 -12.16 -22.86 18.43
N THR A 85 -12.97 -23.37 17.50
CA THR A 85 -13.80 -22.52 16.65
C THR A 85 -15.09 -22.05 17.33
N ARG A 86 -15.43 -22.59 18.50
CA ARG A 86 -16.70 -22.35 19.16
C ARG A 86 -16.58 -21.34 20.30
N LEU A 87 -17.70 -20.67 20.58
CA LEU A 87 -17.75 -19.60 21.58
C LEU A 87 -17.80 -20.07 23.03
N ALA A 88 -17.90 -21.35 23.28
CA ALA A 88 -18.03 -21.87 24.63
C ALA A 88 -17.08 -23.04 24.86
N ASN A 89 -16.68 -23.19 26.07
CA ASN A 89 -15.86 -24.33 26.52
C ASN A 89 -16.67 -25.61 26.32
N LEU A 90 -16.35 -26.33 25.28
CA LEU A 90 -17.08 -27.55 24.95
C LEU A 90 -16.28 -28.80 25.28
N LEU A 91 -15.09 -28.65 25.82
CA LEU A 91 -14.31 -29.78 26.23
C LEU A 91 -14.44 -29.96 27.73
N SER A 92 -14.73 -31.18 28.11
CA SER A 92 -14.81 -31.59 29.51
C SER A 92 -13.42 -31.53 30.22
N ASP A 93 -12.38 -31.32 29.46
CA ASP A 93 -11.03 -31.17 30.00
C ASP A 93 -10.79 -29.68 30.26
N GLU A 94 -10.64 -29.34 31.53
CA GLU A 94 -10.47 -27.95 31.99
C GLU A 94 -9.21 -27.26 31.45
N SER A 95 -8.33 -27.99 30.78
CA SER A 95 -7.10 -27.42 30.24
C SER A 95 -7.33 -26.56 28.96
N LEU A 96 -8.53 -26.59 28.38
CA LEU A 96 -8.83 -25.86 27.13
C LEU A 96 -9.80 -24.72 27.38
N ASN A 97 -9.45 -23.82 28.26
CA ASN A 97 -10.24 -22.62 28.51
C ASN A 97 -9.84 -21.51 27.51
N ILE A 98 -10.56 -21.41 26.40
CA ILE A 98 -10.29 -20.44 25.34
C ILE A 98 -11.03 -19.11 25.58
N GLY A 99 -11.47 -18.86 26.79
CA GLY A 99 -12.01 -17.56 27.17
C GLY A 99 -13.28 -17.09 26.44
N GLY A 100 -14.03 -18.00 25.83
CA GLY A 100 -15.35 -17.68 25.28
C GLY A 100 -15.40 -16.87 23.98
N GLN A 101 -14.31 -16.81 23.22
CA GLN A 101 -14.32 -16.09 21.95
C GLN A 101 -13.78 -16.92 20.78
N UNK A 102 -14.28 -17.14 19.69
CA UNK A 102 -13.98 -17.58 18.78
C UNK A 102 -12.94 -17.09 18.34
N ILE A 103 -12.23 -17.67 18.11
CA ILE A 103 -10.99 -17.32 17.45
C ILE A 103 -11.20 -17.46 15.94
N PRO A 104 -11.32 -16.38 15.23
CA PRO A 104 -11.73 -16.45 13.80
C PRO A 104 -10.74 -17.21 12.93
N GLU A 105 -9.46 -17.20 13.26
CA GLU A 105 -8.44 -17.91 12.48
C GLU A 105 -8.72 -19.42 12.39
N PHE A 106 -9.22 -20.01 13.45
CA PHE A 106 -9.54 -21.45 13.48
C PHE A 106 -10.80 -21.78 12.69
N THR A 107 -11.69 -20.82 12.49
CA THR A 107 -12.93 -21.07 11.74
C THR A 107 -12.69 -21.32 10.24
N GLU A 108 -11.51 -21.02 9.75
CA GLU A 108 -11.19 -21.21 8.33
C GLU A 108 -10.84 -22.64 7.96
N VAL A 109 -10.57 -23.50 8.96
CA VAL A 109 -10.05 -24.86 8.72
C VAL A 109 -10.79 -25.85 9.64
N THR A 110 -11.19 -26.98 9.08
CA THR A 110 -11.79 -28.10 9.82
C THR A 110 -10.76 -29.21 9.93
N ALA A 111 -10.65 -29.82 11.13
CA ALA A 111 -9.79 -30.97 11.36
C ALA A 111 -10.61 -32.26 11.45
N SER A 112 -10.11 -33.33 10.83
CA SER A 112 -10.62 -34.69 10.99
C SER A 112 -9.45 -35.61 11.29
N ASN A 113 -9.71 -36.81 11.83
CA ASN A 113 -8.62 -37.74 12.11
C ASN A 113 -8.92 -39.12 11.56
N SER A 114 -7.86 -39.85 11.23
CA SER A 114 -7.90 -41.23 10.83
C SER A 114 -6.62 -41.91 11.35
N ALA A 115 -6.78 -42.94 12.19
CA ALA A 115 -5.67 -43.60 12.86
C ALA A 115 -4.76 -42.55 13.53
N SER A 116 -3.48 -42.50 13.19
CA SER A 116 -2.51 -41.59 13.77
C SER A 116 -2.35 -40.28 12.98
N THR A 117 -3.25 -39.98 12.05
CA THR A 117 -3.17 -38.76 11.26
C THR A 117 -4.33 -37.80 11.57
N VAL A 118 -4.05 -36.49 11.48
CA VAL A 118 -5.04 -35.43 11.53
C VAL A 118 -4.98 -34.70 10.20
N ILE A 119 -6.13 -34.54 9.57
CA ILE A 119 -6.25 -33.87 8.27
C ILE A 119 -6.92 -32.52 8.51
N PHE A 120 -6.23 -31.47 8.15
CA PHE A 120 -6.70 -30.08 8.23
C PHE A 120 -7.14 -29.65 6.83
N THR A 121 -8.40 -29.29 6.68
CA THR A 121 -8.96 -28.94 5.36
C THR A 121 -9.53 -27.53 5.40
N ALA A 122 -9.14 -26.69 4.47
CA ALA A 122 -9.70 -25.35 4.33
C ALA A 122 -11.21 -25.43 4.06
N ASN A 123 -12.00 -24.65 4.78
CA ASN A 123 -13.45 -24.61 4.63
C ASN A 123 -13.88 -23.90 3.34
N THR A 124 -13.01 -23.07 2.78
CA THR A 124 -13.25 -22.36 1.52
C THR A 124 -12.14 -22.69 0.54
N SER A 125 -12.51 -23.19 -0.62
CA SER A 125 -11.54 -23.43 -1.71
C SER A 125 -10.94 -22.12 -2.19
N GLY A 126 -9.68 -22.13 -2.58
CA GLY A 126 -8.99 -20.96 -3.09
C GLY A 126 -8.51 -19.97 -2.03
N ILE A 127 -8.63 -20.32 -0.73
CA ILE A 127 -8.11 -19.47 0.35
C ILE A 127 -6.99 -20.23 1.07
N PRO A 128 -5.76 -19.72 1.02
CA PRO A 128 -4.63 -20.38 1.71
C PRO A 128 -4.61 -20.03 3.19
N TYR A 129 -4.12 -20.97 4.00
CA TYR A 129 -3.82 -20.73 5.42
C TYR A 129 -2.38 -21.19 5.72
N THR A 130 -1.83 -20.72 6.85
CA THR A 130 -0.54 -21.21 7.33
C THR A 130 -0.78 -22.07 8.57
N LEU A 131 -0.15 -23.23 8.61
CA LEU A 131 -0.22 -24.14 9.76
C LEU A 131 1.19 -24.57 10.14
N THR A 132 1.54 -24.30 11.40
CA THR A 132 2.83 -24.73 11.95
C THR A 132 2.61 -25.39 13.30
N ARG A 133 3.66 -25.99 13.84
CA ARG A 133 3.55 -26.71 15.13
C ARG A 133 4.82 -26.59 15.97
N ALA A 134 4.64 -26.72 17.27
CA ALA A 134 5.73 -26.94 18.23
C ALA A 134 5.30 -28.07 19.15
N VAL A 135 6.22 -29.00 19.48
CA VAL A 135 5.94 -30.13 20.33
C VAL A 135 6.81 -30.02 21.60
N SER A 136 6.16 -30.07 22.74
CA SER A 136 6.83 -30.15 24.05
C SER A 136 6.66 -31.58 24.60
N SER A 137 7.45 -32.49 24.07
CA SER A 137 7.48 -33.92 24.45
C SER A 137 8.90 -34.43 24.28
N ALA A 138 9.33 -35.37 25.16
CA ALA A 138 10.63 -35.97 25.04
C ALA A 138 10.74 -36.98 23.90
N ALA A 139 9.64 -37.63 23.55
CA ALA A 139 9.64 -38.70 22.56
C ALA A 139 8.43 -38.67 21.59
N GLY A 140 7.43 -37.84 21.84
CA GLY A 140 6.31 -37.68 20.97
C GLY A 140 6.68 -36.78 19.76
N THR A 141 6.12 -37.04 18.61
CA THR A 141 6.33 -36.25 17.40
C THR A 141 5.00 -35.91 16.72
N PHE A 142 4.96 -34.74 16.10
CA PHE A 142 3.86 -34.34 15.24
C PHE A 142 4.47 -33.70 14.01
N VAL A 143 4.25 -34.30 12.84
CA VAL A 143 4.86 -33.82 11.59
C VAL A 143 3.75 -33.33 10.67
N ILE A 144 3.81 -32.06 10.25
CA ILE A 144 2.87 -31.49 9.29
C ILE A 144 3.49 -31.58 7.89
N SER A 145 2.72 -32.08 6.94
CA SER A 145 3.07 -32.09 5.52
C SER A 145 1.90 -31.49 4.72
N ALA A 146 2.23 -30.60 3.81
CA ALA A 146 1.24 -30.08 2.86
C ALA A 146 0.86 -31.22 1.90
N THR A 147 -0.40 -31.62 1.94
CA THR A 147 -0.91 -32.69 1.07
C THR A 147 -1.47 -32.07 -0.22
N GLN A 148 -2.04 -30.88 -0.13
CA GLN A 148 -2.56 -30.13 -1.26
C GLN A 148 -2.50 -28.64 -0.94
N ALA A 149 -1.82 -27.87 -1.78
CA ALA A 149 -1.80 -26.41 -1.62
C ALA A 149 -3.12 -25.81 -2.08
N ALA A 150 -3.50 -24.68 -1.47
CA ALA A 150 -4.58 -23.87 -2.04
C ALA A 150 -4.16 -23.34 -3.39
N ASP A 151 -5.12 -23.24 -4.30
CA ASP A 151 -4.90 -22.65 -5.61
C ASP A 151 -6.25 -22.16 -6.14
N GLY A 152 -6.24 -21.36 -7.21
CA GLY A 152 -7.51 -20.90 -7.77
C GLY A 152 -7.44 -19.58 -8.51
N SER A 153 -8.62 -19.04 -8.72
CA SER A 153 -8.86 -17.86 -9.54
C SER A 153 -8.18 -16.57 -9.03
N HIS A 154 -7.75 -16.56 -7.76
CA HIS A 154 -7.18 -15.36 -7.09
C HIS A 154 -5.65 -15.41 -6.94
N PHE A 155 -4.97 -16.41 -7.55
CA PHE A 155 -3.54 -16.64 -7.36
C PHE A 155 -2.72 -16.10 -8.53
N TYR A 156 -1.70 -15.27 -8.23
CA TYR A 156 -0.80 -14.73 -9.25
C TYR A 156 -0.06 -15.84 -10.01
N ASP A 157 0.38 -16.84 -9.28
CA ASP A 157 1.27 -17.89 -9.79
C ASP A 157 0.54 -19.10 -10.42
N ASN A 158 -0.76 -18.97 -10.69
CA ASN A 158 -1.47 -19.98 -11.49
C ASN A 158 -1.53 -19.51 -12.95
N ALA A 159 -0.93 -20.30 -13.83
CA ALA A 159 -0.81 -19.95 -15.26
C ALA A 159 -2.19 -19.76 -15.92
N ASN A 160 -3.21 -20.52 -15.48
CA ASN A 160 -4.56 -20.42 -16.04
C ASN A 160 -5.25 -19.09 -15.75
N ASN A 161 -4.68 -18.29 -14.85
CA ASN A 161 -5.21 -16.96 -14.54
C ASN A 161 -4.69 -15.89 -15.51
N TRP A 162 -3.83 -16.27 -16.45
CA TRP A 162 -3.22 -15.33 -17.39
C TRP A 162 -3.53 -15.74 -18.82
N SER A 163 -3.64 -14.78 -19.71
CA SER A 163 -3.87 -15.04 -21.13
C SER A 163 -2.78 -15.95 -21.69
N GLY A 164 -3.20 -16.94 -22.47
CA GLY A 164 -2.29 -17.95 -23.03
C GLY A 164 -1.87 -19.02 -22.04
N ALA A 165 -2.45 -19.05 -20.83
CA ALA A 165 -2.17 -20.04 -19.78
C ALA A 165 -0.66 -20.15 -19.49
N THR A 166 0.02 -19.01 -19.38
CA THR A 166 1.44 -18.94 -19.05
C THR A 166 1.68 -17.79 -18.08
N LEU A 167 2.55 -18.03 -17.11
CA LEU A 167 2.87 -17.00 -16.09
C LEU A 167 3.58 -15.80 -16.70
N PRO A 168 3.38 -14.62 -16.13
CA PRO A 168 4.21 -13.46 -16.48
C PRO A 168 5.68 -13.70 -16.13
N VAL A 169 6.54 -13.21 -17.01
CA VAL A 169 7.99 -13.22 -16.79
C VAL A 169 8.52 -11.79 -16.92
N SER A 170 9.78 -11.59 -16.57
CA SER A 170 10.40 -10.28 -16.72
C SER A 170 10.31 -9.80 -18.17
N SER A 171 10.07 -8.51 -18.33
CA SER A 171 9.84 -7.81 -19.60
C SER A 171 8.44 -7.97 -20.19
N ASP A 172 7.52 -8.66 -19.50
CA ASP A 172 6.11 -8.67 -19.93
C ASP A 172 5.40 -7.38 -19.54
N LYS A 173 4.37 -7.03 -20.33
CA LYS A 173 3.38 -6.04 -19.97
C LYS A 173 2.20 -6.73 -19.28
N LEU A 174 1.87 -6.32 -18.06
CA LEU A 174 0.71 -6.85 -17.32
C LEU A 174 -0.51 -5.96 -17.55
N VAL A 175 -1.67 -6.56 -17.85
CA VAL A 175 -2.90 -5.83 -18.13
C VAL A 175 -4.06 -6.43 -17.34
N PHE A 176 -4.77 -5.56 -16.61
CA PHE A 176 -6.03 -5.87 -15.92
C PHE A 176 -7.14 -5.07 -16.58
N GLN A 177 -8.09 -5.74 -17.20
CA GLN A 177 -9.17 -5.09 -17.95
C GLN A 177 -10.39 -6.01 -18.07
N ASN A 178 -11.58 -5.42 -18.14
CA ASN A 178 -12.84 -6.11 -18.43
C ASN A 178 -13.05 -7.33 -17.53
N ASN A 179 -12.73 -7.21 -16.25
CA ASN A 179 -12.74 -8.32 -15.32
C ASN A 179 -13.04 -7.81 -13.91
N ALA A 180 -13.67 -8.66 -13.08
CA ALA A 180 -13.99 -8.35 -11.69
C ALA A 180 -13.35 -9.36 -10.72
N ILE A 181 -12.50 -10.27 -11.21
CA ILE A 181 -11.90 -11.31 -10.38
C ILE A 181 -10.66 -10.72 -9.68
N ASP A 182 -10.67 -10.81 -8.34
CA ASP A 182 -9.61 -10.26 -7.50
C ASP A 182 -8.28 -11.00 -7.72
N LEU A 183 -7.17 -10.28 -7.57
CA LEU A 183 -5.84 -10.87 -7.44
C LEU A 183 -5.38 -10.70 -5.99
N LEU A 184 -5.31 -11.80 -5.22
CA LEU A 184 -5.13 -11.72 -3.77
C LEU A 184 -3.90 -12.47 -3.23
N TYR A 185 -3.51 -13.59 -3.86
CA TYR A 185 -2.55 -14.51 -3.26
C TYR A 185 -1.31 -14.70 -4.13
N ASN A 186 -0.21 -15.05 -3.48
CA ASN A 186 1.11 -15.25 -4.09
C ASN A 186 1.57 -14.02 -4.88
N ILE A 187 1.31 -12.85 -4.30
CA ILE A 187 1.51 -11.53 -4.95
C ILE A 187 2.90 -10.93 -4.67
N SER A 188 3.78 -11.65 -3.96
CA SER A 188 5.16 -11.20 -3.71
C SER A 188 6.05 -11.63 -4.89
N GLN A 189 6.11 -10.80 -5.93
CA GLN A 189 6.79 -11.08 -7.20
C GLN A 189 7.98 -10.15 -7.44
N ALA A 190 8.75 -9.87 -6.38
CA ALA A 190 9.85 -8.89 -6.41
C ALA A 190 10.92 -9.19 -7.47
N ALA A 191 11.12 -10.48 -7.79
CA ALA A 191 12.13 -10.88 -8.78
C ALA A 191 11.69 -10.65 -10.23
N THR A 192 10.41 -10.34 -10.45
CA THR A 192 9.87 -10.14 -11.80
C THR A 192 9.88 -8.65 -12.13
N THR A 193 10.66 -8.26 -13.13
CA THR A 193 10.75 -6.87 -13.58
C THR A 193 9.95 -6.70 -14.87
N ASN A 194 8.81 -6.04 -14.77
CA ASN A 194 7.88 -5.86 -15.88
C ASN A 194 8.13 -4.56 -16.63
N VAL A 195 7.79 -4.53 -17.91
CA VAL A 195 7.86 -3.30 -18.69
C VAL A 195 6.81 -2.32 -18.20
N SER A 196 5.60 -2.79 -17.95
CA SER A 196 4.53 -1.94 -17.42
C SER A 196 3.43 -2.77 -16.77
N LEU A 197 2.69 -2.11 -15.89
CA LEU A 197 1.44 -2.62 -15.32
C LEU A 197 0.33 -1.63 -15.70
N GLN A 198 -0.67 -2.12 -16.39
CA GLN A 198 -1.85 -1.33 -16.78
C GLN A 198 -3.09 -1.91 -16.13
N ILE A 199 -3.81 -1.10 -15.36
CA ILE A 199 -5.05 -1.47 -14.70
C ILE A 199 -6.12 -0.51 -15.22
N ASP A 200 -6.93 -0.97 -16.15
CA ASP A 200 -7.94 -0.13 -16.80
C ASP A 200 -9.13 0.14 -15.87
N ALA A 201 -9.88 1.20 -16.12
CA ALA A 201 -11.12 1.51 -15.39
C ALA A 201 -12.20 0.43 -15.60
N SER A 202 -12.08 -0.40 -16.62
CA SER A 202 -12.96 -1.54 -16.85
C SER A 202 -12.66 -2.74 -15.93
N TYR A 203 -11.52 -2.72 -15.20
CA TYR A 203 -11.22 -3.72 -14.18
C TYR A 203 -11.80 -3.25 -12.85
N THR A 204 -12.73 -4.03 -12.30
CA THR A 204 -13.39 -3.73 -11.02
C THR A 204 -13.01 -4.69 -9.90
N GLY A 205 -12.20 -5.71 -10.20
CA GLY A 205 -11.62 -6.57 -9.19
C GLY A 205 -10.61 -5.83 -8.31
N ARG A 206 -10.23 -6.46 -7.22
CA ARG A 206 -9.28 -5.87 -6.26
C ARG A 206 -7.90 -6.49 -6.44
N ILE A 207 -6.86 -5.72 -6.17
CA ILE A 207 -5.49 -6.21 -6.16
C ILE A 207 -4.94 -6.05 -4.75
N GLY A 208 -4.54 -7.18 -4.16
CA GLY A 208 -4.01 -7.22 -2.80
C GLY A 208 -5.07 -7.43 -1.74
N LEU A 209 -4.62 -7.66 -0.50
CA LEU A 209 -5.47 -8.01 0.62
C LEU A 209 -5.81 -6.78 1.46
N ALA A 210 -6.99 -6.79 2.06
CA ALA A 210 -7.37 -5.78 3.04
C ALA A 210 -6.55 -5.96 4.32
N PRO A 211 -6.42 -4.92 5.17
CA PRO A 211 -5.67 -5.06 6.43
C PRO A 211 -6.34 -6.02 7.42
N ARG A 212 -7.65 -6.24 7.26
CA ARG A 212 -8.38 -7.24 8.03
C ARG A 212 -8.97 -8.29 7.10
N ASN A 213 -8.82 -9.54 7.50
CA ASN A 213 -9.43 -10.68 6.85
C ASN A 213 -10.97 -10.58 6.99
N PRO A 214 -11.76 -11.09 6.04
CA PRO A 214 -13.23 -11.07 6.16
C PRO A 214 -13.80 -11.74 7.42
N THR A 215 -13.09 -12.69 8.02
CA THR A 215 -13.52 -13.31 9.27
C THR A 215 -13.15 -12.50 10.52
N GLY A 216 -12.36 -11.42 10.37
CA GLY A 216 -12.19 -10.41 11.42
C GLY A 216 -10.81 -10.30 12.05
N TYR A 217 -9.85 -11.12 11.67
CA TYR A 217 -8.48 -11.00 12.21
C TYR A 217 -7.59 -10.13 11.32
N ASN A 218 -6.48 -9.66 11.87
CA ASN A 218 -5.50 -8.87 11.12
C ASN A 218 -4.83 -9.73 10.06
N GLU A 219 -4.70 -9.18 8.84
CA GLU A 219 -4.13 -9.92 7.73
C GLU A 219 -2.64 -10.16 7.95
N TYR A 220 -2.22 -11.42 7.89
CA TYR A 220 -0.83 -11.83 8.10
C TYR A 220 -0.08 -12.08 6.79
N ARG A 221 -0.79 -12.23 5.68
CA ARG A 221 -0.21 -12.49 4.36
C ARG A 221 0.22 -11.18 3.69
N ALA A 222 1.05 -11.29 2.66
CA ALA A 222 1.47 -10.13 1.86
C ALA A 222 0.25 -9.43 1.27
N ARG A 223 0.14 -8.11 1.49
CA ARG A 223 -1.04 -7.35 1.11
C ARG A 223 -0.87 -6.56 -0.19
N HIS A 224 0.35 -6.40 -0.66
CA HIS A 224 0.67 -5.58 -1.84
C HIS A 224 1.24 -6.46 -2.95
N LEU A 225 0.75 -6.28 -4.16
CA LEU A 225 1.39 -6.87 -5.34
C LEU A 225 2.76 -6.23 -5.50
N THR A 226 3.80 -7.01 -5.24
CA THR A 226 5.19 -6.54 -5.30
C THR A 226 5.78 -6.88 -6.66
N LEU A 227 6.21 -5.87 -7.40
CA LEU A 227 6.79 -6.03 -8.72
C LEU A 227 8.01 -5.12 -8.88
N GLY A 228 8.96 -5.52 -9.71
CA GLY A 228 9.94 -4.59 -10.26
C GLY A 228 9.35 -3.91 -11.50
N PHE A 229 9.79 -2.71 -11.77
CA PHE A 229 9.36 -1.95 -12.96
C PHE A 229 10.57 -1.48 -13.74
N ALA A 230 10.42 -1.45 -15.06
CA ALA A 230 11.39 -0.78 -15.91
C ALA A 230 11.37 0.73 -15.65
N SER A 231 12.51 1.38 -15.83
CA SER A 231 12.66 2.81 -15.57
C SER A 231 12.06 3.70 -16.68
N ASP A 232 11.29 3.13 -17.58
CA ASP A 232 10.70 3.87 -18.69
C ASP A 232 9.42 4.59 -18.30
N ALA A 233 9.06 5.59 -19.08
CA ALA A 233 7.85 6.38 -18.86
C ALA A 233 6.59 5.49 -18.87
N ARG A 234 5.65 5.79 -17.98
CA ARG A 234 4.35 5.11 -17.87
C ARG A 234 4.46 3.63 -17.52
N SER A 235 5.31 3.31 -16.58
CA SER A 235 5.46 1.93 -16.13
C SER A 235 4.23 1.41 -15.39
N LEU A 236 3.51 2.29 -14.66
CA LEU A 236 2.32 1.91 -13.88
C LEU A 236 1.18 2.87 -14.18
N VAL A 237 0.11 2.38 -14.81
CA VAL A 237 -1.04 3.18 -15.21
C VAL A 237 -2.30 2.58 -14.60
N ILE A 238 -3.08 3.39 -13.87
CA ILE A 238 -4.27 2.93 -13.15
C ILE A 238 -5.48 3.78 -13.56
N GLY A 239 -6.55 3.10 -13.95
CA GLY A 239 -7.86 3.70 -14.16
C GLY A 239 -8.03 4.48 -15.45
N GLU A 240 -7.26 4.18 -16.49
CA GLU A 240 -7.52 4.79 -17.81
C GLU A 240 -8.70 4.10 -18.50
N GLY A 241 -9.41 4.86 -19.33
CA GLY A 241 -10.53 4.36 -20.11
C GLY A 241 -11.87 4.43 -19.38
N PRO A 242 -12.93 3.95 -20.01
CA PRO A 242 -14.28 3.98 -19.43
C PRO A 242 -14.46 2.84 -18.43
N GLY A 243 -15.18 3.09 -17.34
CA GLY A 243 -15.48 2.09 -16.32
C GLY A 243 -15.53 2.70 -14.94
N SER A 244 -15.83 1.83 -13.96
CA SER A 244 -15.97 2.22 -12.55
C SER A 244 -14.65 2.21 -11.80
N ALA A 245 -13.64 1.56 -12.32
CA ALA A 245 -12.33 1.31 -11.71
C ALA A 245 -12.42 0.48 -10.40
N SER A 246 -11.30 0.01 -9.93
CA SER A 246 -11.21 -0.83 -8.75
C SER A 246 -11.31 -0.01 -7.46
N SER A 247 -11.88 -0.62 -6.44
CA SER A 247 -12.01 -0.04 -5.09
C SER A 247 -10.78 -0.28 -4.21
N ARG A 248 -9.89 -1.23 -4.59
CA ARG A 248 -8.66 -1.52 -3.85
C ARG A 248 -7.57 -2.00 -4.79
N ILE A 249 -6.48 -1.25 -4.85
CA ILE A 249 -5.27 -1.60 -5.62
C ILE A 249 -4.07 -1.33 -4.71
N ASN A 250 -3.47 -2.38 -4.19
CA ASN A 250 -2.30 -2.31 -3.32
C ASN A 250 -1.07 -2.72 -4.13
N ILE A 251 -0.15 -1.79 -4.34
CA ILE A 251 1.06 -2.02 -5.15
C ILE A 251 2.30 -1.70 -4.32
N ASN A 252 3.28 -2.57 -4.42
CA ASN A 252 4.63 -2.33 -3.91
C ASN A 252 5.58 -2.25 -5.11
N ALA A 253 6.10 -1.06 -5.37
CA ALA A 253 7.05 -0.81 -6.46
C ALA A 253 8.45 -1.34 -6.14
N ASN A 254 8.63 -1.98 -4.98
CA ASN A 254 9.90 -2.53 -4.52
C ASN A 254 10.98 -1.43 -4.49
N THR A 255 12.12 -1.63 -5.12
CA THR A 255 13.18 -0.61 -5.23
C THR A 255 13.25 -0.04 -6.65
N SER A 256 12.11 0.02 -7.33
CA SER A 256 12.03 0.51 -8.71
C SER A 256 11.57 1.97 -8.76
N SER A 257 11.81 2.64 -9.88
CA SER A 257 11.40 4.03 -10.12
C SER A 257 10.33 4.11 -11.22
N PRO A 258 9.16 3.47 -11.06
CA PRO A 258 8.15 3.59 -12.12
C PRO A 258 7.65 5.02 -12.23
N LYS A 259 7.20 5.37 -13.43
CA LYS A 259 6.32 6.52 -13.61
C LYS A 259 4.90 6.04 -13.40
N VAL A 260 4.28 6.58 -12.35
CA VAL A 260 2.94 6.16 -11.92
C VAL A 260 1.92 7.20 -12.39
N VAL A 261 0.90 6.75 -13.12
CA VAL A 261 -0.20 7.63 -13.53
C VAL A 261 -1.51 7.02 -13.04
N ILE A 262 -2.19 7.74 -12.16
CA ILE A 262 -3.53 7.37 -11.68
C ILE A 262 -4.53 8.31 -12.36
N ALA A 263 -5.18 7.79 -13.40
CA ALA A 263 -6.18 8.55 -14.15
C ALA A 263 -7.50 8.62 -13.39
N ASN A 264 -7.90 7.52 -12.75
CA ASN A 264 -9.10 7.44 -11.94
C ASN A 264 -9.03 6.24 -10.99
N THR A 265 -9.82 6.27 -9.93
CA THR A 265 -9.98 5.13 -9.02
C THR A 265 -11.47 4.88 -8.77
N GLY A 266 -11.80 3.67 -8.32
CA GLY A 266 -13.12 3.38 -7.77
C GLY A 266 -13.30 4.04 -6.40
N ILE A 267 -14.48 3.88 -5.84
CA ILE A 267 -14.79 4.35 -4.48
C ILE A 267 -14.08 3.41 -3.49
N PRO A 268 -13.28 3.93 -2.56
CA PRO A 268 -12.59 3.07 -1.60
C PRO A 268 -13.55 2.22 -0.77
N GLU A 269 -13.17 1.00 -0.48
CA GLU A 269 -13.96 0.10 0.38
C GLU A 269 -14.18 0.67 1.78
N ASN A 270 -13.18 1.41 2.27
CA ASN A 270 -13.24 2.09 3.55
C ASN A 270 -12.97 3.57 3.32
N LEU A 271 -13.88 4.43 3.74
CA LEU A 271 -13.78 5.88 3.54
C LEU A 271 -12.54 6.50 4.22
N SER A 272 -11.93 5.80 5.17
CA SER A 272 -10.69 6.25 5.80
C SER A 272 -9.43 5.83 5.01
N ARG A 273 -9.59 5.08 3.92
CA ARG A 273 -8.47 4.58 3.12
C ARG A 273 -8.69 4.87 1.65
N ALA A 274 -7.59 5.09 0.94
CA ALA A 274 -7.64 5.33 -0.49
C ALA A 274 -7.87 4.02 -1.27
N ALA A 275 -8.38 4.15 -2.49
CA ALA A 275 -8.53 3.02 -3.39
C ALA A 275 -7.18 2.49 -3.88
N VAL A 276 -6.18 3.37 -3.98
CA VAL A 276 -4.81 2.95 -4.35
C VAL A 276 -3.91 3.13 -3.13
N ASP A 277 -3.20 2.08 -2.74
CA ASP A 277 -2.14 2.14 -1.71
C ASP A 277 -0.82 1.76 -2.38
N LEU A 278 0.09 2.73 -2.47
CA LEU A 278 1.37 2.59 -3.15
C LEU A 278 2.50 2.66 -2.13
N ILE A 279 3.35 1.64 -2.12
CA ILE A 279 4.52 1.58 -1.25
C ILE A 279 5.76 1.25 -2.08
N GLY A 280 6.93 1.37 -1.46
CA GLY A 280 8.20 1.12 -2.13
C GLY A 280 8.65 2.30 -2.99
N GLY A 281 9.28 1.98 -4.10
CA GLY A 281 9.86 2.99 -4.97
C GLY A 281 11.22 3.46 -4.50
N ASP A 282 11.80 4.35 -5.26
CA ASP A 282 13.06 5.00 -4.90
C ASP A 282 13.00 6.51 -5.22
N ALA A 283 14.12 7.19 -5.06
CA ALA A 283 14.18 8.65 -5.17
C ALA A 283 13.84 9.21 -6.57
N ASP A 284 13.70 8.35 -7.57
CA ASP A 284 13.38 8.76 -8.94
C ASP A 284 11.92 8.39 -9.34
N MET A 285 11.12 7.83 -8.42
CA MET A 285 9.73 7.48 -8.72
C MET A 285 8.86 8.75 -8.84
N ASP A 286 8.21 8.93 -9.98
CA ASP A 286 7.26 10.01 -10.20
C ASP A 286 5.82 9.49 -10.09
N VAL A 287 4.96 10.23 -9.39
CA VAL A 287 3.56 9.86 -9.20
C VAL A 287 2.66 11.02 -9.64
N THR A 288 1.78 10.76 -10.60
CA THR A 288 0.75 11.72 -11.04
C THR A 288 -0.63 11.15 -10.74
N ILE A 289 -1.45 11.88 -9.98
CA ILE A 289 -2.86 11.52 -9.77
C ILE A 289 -3.76 12.60 -10.37
N ARG A 290 -4.64 12.17 -11.28
CA ARG A 290 -5.62 13.05 -11.92
C ARG A 290 -6.95 13.05 -11.16
N ARG A 291 -7.45 11.87 -10.79
CA ARG A 291 -8.72 11.70 -10.07
C ARG A 291 -8.65 10.54 -9.11
N GLY A 292 -9.53 10.55 -8.10
CA GLY A 292 -9.70 9.45 -7.17
C GLY A 292 -8.83 9.59 -5.93
N THR A 293 -8.46 8.46 -5.33
CA THR A 293 -7.84 8.46 -4.02
C THR A 293 -6.55 7.64 -4.00
N LEU A 294 -5.50 8.22 -3.44
CA LEU A 294 -4.18 7.59 -3.32
C LEU A 294 -3.69 7.72 -1.89
N THR A 295 -3.14 6.64 -1.37
CA THR A 295 -2.29 6.68 -0.17
C THR A 295 -0.88 6.28 -0.55
N LEU A 296 0.10 6.97 -0.02
CA LEU A 296 1.51 6.60 -0.06
C LEU A 296 1.87 6.06 1.33
N ALA A 297 2.18 4.76 1.42
CA ALA A 297 2.54 4.06 2.65
C ALA A 297 1.47 4.23 3.75
N SER A 298 0.35 3.55 3.61
CA SER A 298 -0.80 3.66 4.52
C SER A 298 -0.51 3.19 5.95
N GLU A 299 0.52 2.41 6.16
CA GLU A 299 0.89 1.85 7.46
C GLU A 299 2.31 2.24 7.85
N SER A 300 2.55 2.41 9.14
CA SER A 300 3.86 2.82 9.66
C SER A 300 4.97 1.80 9.43
N THR A 301 4.60 0.55 9.12
CA THR A 301 5.57 -0.50 8.79
C THR A 301 6.01 -0.47 7.32
N ASN A 302 5.30 0.30 6.49
CA ASN A 302 5.58 0.44 5.06
C ASN A 302 6.25 1.78 4.81
N SER A 303 6.97 1.90 3.70
CA SER A 303 7.57 3.16 3.29
C SER A 303 7.30 3.40 1.81
N ALA A 304 7.35 4.66 1.41
CA ALA A 304 7.32 5.03 -0.01
C ALA A 304 8.35 6.14 -0.24
N SER A 305 8.96 6.12 -1.43
CA SER A 305 9.93 7.15 -1.82
C SER A 305 9.50 7.70 -3.18
N VAL A 306 9.30 9.02 -3.25
CA VAL A 306 8.73 9.68 -4.43
C VAL A 306 9.59 10.91 -4.76
N SER A 307 10.01 11.00 -6.01
CA SER A 307 10.69 12.19 -6.52
C SER A 307 9.70 13.34 -6.68
N THR A 308 8.68 13.15 -7.53
CA THR A 308 7.68 14.17 -7.79
C THR A 308 6.27 13.61 -7.62
N LEU A 309 5.47 14.27 -6.80
CA LEU A 309 4.05 13.98 -6.63
C LEU A 309 3.24 15.10 -7.28
N GLU A 310 2.58 14.80 -8.40
CA GLU A 310 1.72 15.72 -9.12
C GLU A 310 0.24 15.41 -8.85
N ILE A 311 -0.55 16.39 -8.42
CA ILE A 311 -1.93 16.21 -7.99
C ILE A 311 -2.86 17.12 -8.78
N GLY A 312 -3.92 16.55 -9.34
CA GLY A 312 -4.91 17.27 -10.10
C GLY A 312 -4.43 17.74 -11.47
N PHE A 313 -3.49 17.00 -12.04
CA PHE A 313 -2.86 17.34 -13.33
C PHE A 313 -3.71 16.81 -14.49
N ASP A 314 -4.76 17.53 -14.83
CA ASP A 314 -5.59 17.20 -15.99
C ASP A 314 -6.06 18.49 -16.68
N VAL A 315 -6.35 18.38 -17.94
CA VAL A 315 -6.86 19.49 -18.76
C VAL A 315 -8.26 19.94 -18.33
N SER A 316 -9.01 19.10 -17.64
CA SER A 316 -10.39 19.36 -17.26
C SER A 316 -10.57 19.88 -15.82
N ARG A 317 -9.52 20.26 -15.12
CA ARG A 317 -9.55 20.70 -13.71
C ARG A 317 -10.35 19.75 -12.82
N SER A 318 -9.92 18.51 -12.73
CA SER A 318 -10.55 17.57 -11.80
C SER A 318 -10.37 18.04 -10.35
N THR A 319 -11.47 18.09 -9.62
CA THR A 319 -11.49 18.55 -8.24
C THR A 319 -11.57 17.41 -7.23
N ASP A 320 -11.57 16.17 -7.68
CA ASP A 320 -11.84 15.02 -6.80
C ASP A 320 -10.62 14.20 -6.41
N ALA A 321 -9.42 14.59 -6.81
CA ALA A 321 -8.20 13.91 -6.38
C ALA A 321 -7.93 14.12 -4.88
N GLN A 322 -7.71 13.04 -4.14
CA GLN A 322 -7.37 13.08 -2.72
C GLN A 322 -6.12 12.23 -2.48
N VAL A 323 -5.18 12.77 -1.71
CA VAL A 323 -3.91 12.08 -1.45
C VAL A 323 -3.63 12.09 0.04
N TYR A 324 -3.21 10.94 0.55
CA TYR A 324 -2.78 10.76 1.93
C TYR A 324 -1.33 10.27 1.91
N VAL A 325 -0.46 11.01 2.55
CA VAL A 325 0.97 10.69 2.65
C VAL A 325 1.24 10.17 4.05
N GLY A 326 1.70 8.93 4.14
CA GLY A 326 1.95 8.28 5.44
C GLY A 326 3.25 8.72 6.08
N ASP A 327 3.41 8.31 7.34
CA ASP A 327 4.46 8.75 8.25
C ASP A 327 5.88 8.48 7.72
N THR A 328 6.07 7.36 7.07
CA THR A 328 7.38 6.88 6.60
C THR A 328 7.65 7.18 5.11
N THR A 329 6.91 8.12 4.54
CA THR A 329 7.06 8.51 3.14
C THR A 329 8.07 9.64 2.99
N THR A 330 8.96 9.54 2.00
CA THR A 330 9.82 10.66 1.59
C THR A 330 9.34 11.18 0.23
N ILE A 331 9.25 12.52 0.10
CA ILE A 331 8.86 13.17 -1.15
C ILE A 331 9.79 14.35 -1.37
N GLN A 332 10.37 14.46 -2.58
CA GLN A 332 11.23 15.59 -2.89
C GLN A 332 10.41 16.80 -3.36
N GLU A 333 9.42 16.59 -4.23
CA GLU A 333 8.66 17.69 -4.79
C GLU A 333 7.15 17.37 -4.82
N ILE A 334 6.32 18.34 -4.45
CA ILE A 334 4.87 18.27 -4.59
C ILE A 334 4.39 19.40 -5.49
N LYS A 335 3.63 19.05 -6.52
CA LYS A 335 2.96 20.00 -7.42
C LYS A 335 1.46 19.74 -7.37
N LYS A 336 0.73 20.60 -6.65
CA LYS A 336 -0.73 20.46 -6.54
C LYS A 336 -1.39 21.57 -7.36
N ARG A 337 -1.96 21.18 -8.49
CA ARG A 337 -2.67 22.09 -9.41
C ARG A 337 -4.19 21.99 -9.29
N GLY A 338 -4.70 21.02 -8.54
CA GLY A 338 -6.13 20.80 -8.36
C GLY A 338 -6.37 19.78 -7.28
N GLY A 339 -7.55 19.17 -7.28
CA GLY A 339 -7.92 18.16 -6.28
C GLY A 339 -8.44 18.78 -4.99
N VAL A 340 -9.12 17.97 -4.20
CA VAL A 340 -9.81 18.43 -3.00
C VAL A 340 -8.83 18.56 -1.84
N LEU A 341 -8.21 17.44 -1.44
CA LEU A 341 -7.48 17.37 -0.19
C LEU A 341 -6.17 16.58 -0.37
N THR A 342 -5.12 17.11 0.21
CA THR A 342 -3.87 16.37 0.37
C THR A 342 -3.48 16.46 1.85
N VAL A 343 -3.31 15.30 2.49
CA VAL A 343 -2.90 15.22 3.90
C VAL A 343 -1.49 14.61 3.95
N ILE A 344 -0.56 15.34 4.56
CA ILE A 344 0.82 14.89 4.71
C ILE A 344 1.06 14.66 6.20
N ASN A 345 1.29 13.39 6.57
CA ASN A 345 1.53 13.01 7.96
C ASN A 345 3.00 12.64 8.23
N ALA A 346 3.89 12.92 7.30
CA ALA A 346 5.30 12.55 7.46
C ALA A 346 5.88 13.17 8.73
N SER A 347 6.39 12.35 9.63
CA SER A 347 6.86 12.81 10.94
C SER A 347 8.37 12.95 11.02
N SER A 348 9.11 12.31 10.13
CA SER A 348 10.56 12.34 10.16
C SER A 348 11.10 12.16 8.74
N GLY A 349 12.30 12.62 8.55
CA GLY A 349 12.98 12.47 7.29
C GLY A 349 13.43 13.82 6.71
N ALA A 350 13.88 13.79 5.48
CA ALA A 350 14.33 14.98 4.78
C ALA A 350 13.14 15.93 4.54
N ALA A 351 13.41 17.23 4.64
CA ALA A 351 12.42 18.24 4.30
C ALA A 351 12.00 18.08 2.82
N ILE A 352 10.73 18.34 2.54
CA ILE A 352 10.26 18.40 1.16
C ILE A 352 10.98 19.57 0.47
N ALA A 353 11.66 19.30 -0.64
CA ALA A 353 12.46 20.35 -1.27
C ALA A 353 11.55 21.47 -1.80
N THR A 354 10.46 21.11 -2.48
CA THR A 354 9.54 22.14 -3.02
C THR A 354 8.09 21.67 -2.93
N VAL A 355 7.22 22.55 -2.46
CA VAL A 355 5.76 22.41 -2.57
C VAL A 355 5.24 23.57 -3.40
N THR A 356 4.72 23.29 -4.59
CA THR A 356 4.00 24.26 -5.42
C THR A 356 2.52 23.97 -5.31
N HIS A 357 1.74 24.95 -4.82
CA HIS A 357 0.33 24.78 -4.53
C HIS A 357 -0.51 25.86 -5.21
N MET A 358 -1.43 25.44 -6.07
CA MET A 358 -2.26 26.36 -6.87
C MET A 358 -3.73 26.33 -6.47
N GLU A 359 -4.27 25.19 -6.00
CA GLU A 359 -5.68 25.07 -5.72
C GLU A 359 -5.99 23.94 -4.75
N GLY A 360 -7.10 24.06 -4.01
CA GLY A 360 -7.57 23.07 -3.06
C GLY A 360 -6.92 23.23 -1.69
N LEU A 361 -6.84 22.14 -0.93
CA LEU A 361 -6.34 22.13 0.44
C LEU A 361 -5.16 21.17 0.57
N ILE A 362 -4.08 21.65 1.20
CA ILE A 362 -3.02 20.79 1.74
C ILE A 362 -3.00 20.94 3.27
N GLU A 363 -3.01 19.82 3.98
CA GLU A 363 -2.78 19.78 5.44
C GLU A 363 -1.46 19.07 5.71
N VAL A 364 -0.55 19.72 6.42
CA VAL A 364 0.76 19.15 6.77
C VAL A 364 0.82 18.95 8.27
N ASN A 365 0.96 17.69 8.68
CA ASN A 365 1.01 17.28 10.08
C ASN A 365 2.41 16.74 10.43
N GLY A 366 2.60 16.33 11.67
CA GLY A 366 3.83 15.66 12.10
C GLY A 366 5.01 16.59 12.30
N GLY A 367 6.16 16.23 11.75
CA GLY A 367 7.41 16.96 11.95
C GLY A 367 8.16 17.30 10.67
N VAL A 368 7.59 17.04 9.50
CA VAL A 368 8.27 17.28 8.23
C VAL A 368 8.45 18.80 7.99
N GLY A 369 9.63 19.19 7.51
CA GLY A 369 9.91 20.56 7.05
C GLY A 369 9.71 20.73 5.56
N ALA A 370 9.91 21.96 5.07
CA ALA A 370 9.92 22.24 3.64
C ALA A 370 11.00 23.27 3.34
N THR A 371 11.80 23.05 2.27
CA THR A 371 12.79 24.04 1.86
C THR A 371 12.12 25.23 1.19
N LEU A 372 11.15 24.96 0.31
CA LEU A 372 10.40 26.01 -0.37
C LEU A 372 8.90 25.66 -0.40
N LEU A 373 8.09 26.57 0.13
CA LEU A 373 6.64 26.56 -0.07
C LEU A 373 6.29 27.69 -1.04
N ASP A 374 5.86 27.37 -2.26
CA ASP A 374 5.43 28.32 -3.28
C ASP A 374 3.91 28.21 -3.44
N LEU A 375 3.18 29.04 -2.70
CA LEU A 375 1.71 29.01 -2.66
C LEU A 375 1.18 30.06 -3.64
N GLN A 376 0.61 29.60 -4.73
CA GLN A 376 0.08 30.45 -5.82
C GLN A 376 -1.44 30.57 -5.74
N GLY A 377 -2.10 29.76 -4.88
CA GLY A 377 -3.53 29.77 -4.63
C GLY A 377 -3.88 28.67 -3.64
N GLY A 378 -5.16 28.49 -3.35
CA GLY A 378 -5.65 27.48 -2.43
C GLY A 378 -5.27 27.74 -0.99
N GLU A 379 -5.42 26.74 -0.13
CA GLU A 379 -5.16 26.83 1.31
C GLU A 379 -4.14 25.77 1.74
N LEU A 380 -3.09 26.19 2.42
CA LEU A 380 -2.15 25.27 3.07
C LEU A 380 -2.25 25.46 4.59
N ARG A 381 -2.63 24.40 5.30
CA ARG A 381 -2.67 24.33 6.76
C ARG A 381 -1.40 23.65 7.27
N TRP A 382 -0.60 24.41 8.04
CA TRP A 382 0.69 23.90 8.50
C TRP A 382 0.64 23.57 9.98
N HIS A 383 0.41 22.30 10.30
CA HIS A 383 0.40 21.81 11.68
C HIS A 383 1.73 21.14 12.04
N SER A 384 2.67 21.09 11.11
CA SER A 384 3.97 20.49 11.34
C SER A 384 4.83 21.35 12.25
N THR A 385 5.70 20.72 13.02
CA THR A 385 6.76 21.40 13.80
C THR A 385 8.05 21.56 12.99
N GLY A 386 8.10 21.02 11.77
CA GLY A 386 9.28 21.16 10.91
C GLY A 386 9.46 22.59 10.41
N THR A 387 10.71 22.93 10.13
CA THR A 387 11.09 24.27 9.69
C THR A 387 10.76 24.49 8.21
N ILE A 388 10.28 25.69 7.89
CA ILE A 388 10.06 26.17 6.53
C ILE A 388 11.26 27.06 6.17
N GLY A 389 11.97 26.72 5.08
CA GLY A 389 13.07 27.54 4.60
C GLY A 389 12.57 28.87 4.03
N THR A 390 11.76 28.82 2.97
CA THR A 390 11.19 29.98 2.30
C THR A 390 9.71 29.77 2.07
N LEU A 391 8.91 30.78 2.38
CA LEU A 391 7.46 30.81 2.09
C LEU A 391 7.16 31.93 1.11
N LYS A 392 6.62 31.58 -0.06
CA LYS A 392 6.19 32.54 -1.08
C LYS A 392 4.67 32.47 -1.22
N LEU A 393 4.04 33.65 -1.24
CA LEU A 393 2.58 33.77 -1.34
C LEU A 393 2.23 34.68 -2.54
N SER A 394 1.47 34.14 -3.49
CA SER A 394 0.96 34.89 -4.62
C SER A 394 -0.52 34.54 -4.85
N GLY A 395 -1.17 35.20 -5.78
CA GLY A 395 -2.59 34.98 -6.04
C GLY A 395 -3.44 35.07 -4.77
N ALA A 396 -4.42 34.16 -4.64
CA ALA A 396 -5.31 34.09 -3.48
C ALA A 396 -4.89 33.01 -2.47
N ALA A 397 -3.59 32.76 -2.35
CA ALA A 397 -3.05 31.71 -1.48
C ALA A 397 -3.29 32.03 -0.01
N THR A 398 -3.65 31.02 0.77
CA THR A 398 -3.79 31.13 2.23
C THR A 398 -2.80 30.19 2.91
N PHE A 399 -2.00 30.75 3.82
CA PHE A 399 -1.13 30.00 4.72
C PHE A 399 -1.73 30.11 6.12
N ASP A 400 -2.11 28.96 6.70
CA ASP A 400 -2.89 28.93 7.94
C ASP A 400 -2.21 28.04 8.98
N VAL A 401 -1.84 28.63 10.13
CA VAL A 401 -1.30 27.90 11.28
C VAL A 401 -2.22 27.97 12.50
N SER A 402 -3.46 28.43 12.32
CA SER A 402 -4.36 28.74 13.44
C SER A 402 -4.82 27.52 14.23
N ARG A 403 -4.65 26.32 13.73
CA ARG A 403 -5.13 25.10 14.39
C ARG A 403 -4.07 24.40 15.26
N ASP A 404 -2.85 24.94 15.31
CA ASP A 404 -1.77 24.32 16.09
C ASP A 404 -0.99 25.39 16.83
N HIS A 405 -0.95 25.27 18.15
CA HIS A 405 -0.32 26.25 19.03
C HIS A 405 1.20 26.06 19.19
N ARG A 406 1.77 25.02 18.59
CA ARG A 406 3.23 24.79 18.68
C ARG A 406 3.97 25.80 17.82
N ALA A 407 5.19 26.16 18.28
CA ALA A 407 6.01 27.13 17.55
C ALA A 407 6.36 26.63 16.13
N LYS A 408 6.37 27.56 15.18
CA LYS A 408 6.70 27.31 13.76
C LYS A 408 7.93 28.15 13.39
N GLY A 409 8.92 27.49 12.78
CA GLY A 409 10.11 28.21 12.26
C GLY A 409 9.96 28.51 10.78
N ILE A 410 10.16 29.78 10.40
CA ILE A 410 10.37 30.18 9.00
C ILE A 410 11.71 30.88 8.95
N THR A 411 12.65 30.35 8.14
CA THR A 411 14.03 30.80 8.13
C THR A 411 14.18 32.18 7.43
N ASN A 412 13.65 32.28 6.22
CA ASN A 412 13.76 33.49 5.42
C ASN A 412 12.51 34.35 5.57
N PRO A 413 12.56 35.65 5.26
CA PRO A 413 11.35 36.46 5.26
C PRO A 413 10.29 35.86 4.31
N VAL A 414 9.03 35.94 4.72
CA VAL A 414 7.92 35.51 3.85
C VAL A 414 7.81 36.49 2.68
N GLU A 415 7.89 35.96 1.48
CA GLU A 415 7.77 36.76 0.25
C GLU A 415 6.29 36.84 -0.16
N ARG A 416 5.73 38.05 -0.13
CA ARG A 416 4.32 38.25 -0.43
C ARG A 416 4.19 39.07 -1.72
N TYR A 417 3.47 38.51 -2.72
CA TYR A 417 3.37 39.07 -4.06
C TYR A 417 1.92 39.47 -4.45
N SER A 418 0.94 39.30 -3.55
CA SER A 418 -0.45 39.57 -3.88
C SER A 418 -1.19 40.10 -2.66
N ASP A 419 -1.99 41.14 -2.85
CA ASP A 419 -2.89 41.67 -1.83
C ASP A 419 -3.97 40.64 -1.41
N SER A 420 -4.31 39.71 -2.29
CA SER A 420 -5.30 38.67 -2.02
C SER A 420 -4.73 37.52 -1.17
N SER A 421 -3.41 37.43 -1.02
CA SER A 421 -2.81 36.35 -0.24
C SER A 421 -2.99 36.60 1.25
N ARG A 422 -3.09 35.51 2.04
CA ARG A 422 -3.43 35.56 3.46
C ARG A 422 -2.45 34.78 4.31
N ILE A 423 -2.15 35.31 5.50
CA ILE A 423 -1.46 34.56 6.57
C ILE A 423 -2.39 34.59 7.78
N ILE A 424 -2.66 33.41 8.36
CA ILE A 424 -3.54 33.25 9.51
C ILE A 424 -2.74 32.64 10.66
N ASP A 425 -2.30 33.49 11.61
CA ASP A 425 -1.54 33.10 12.81
C ASP A 425 -2.05 33.89 14.01
N PRO A 426 -3.31 33.66 14.45
CA PRO A 426 -3.89 34.43 15.54
C PRO A 426 -3.20 34.22 16.90
N PHE A 427 -2.43 33.13 17.02
CA PHE A 427 -1.76 32.78 18.28
C PHE A 427 -0.27 33.14 18.28
N GLN A 428 0.21 33.77 17.21
CA GLN A 428 1.61 34.18 17.05
C GLN A 428 2.59 32.99 17.19
N THR A 429 2.23 31.88 16.59
CA THR A 429 3.04 30.66 16.64
C THR A 429 4.27 30.73 15.74
N ILE A 430 4.25 31.58 14.69
CA ILE A 430 5.41 31.74 13.81
C ILE A 430 6.43 32.63 14.55
N THR A 431 7.53 32.04 14.97
CA THR A 431 8.58 32.78 15.69
C THR A 431 9.32 33.70 14.71
N ASN A 432 9.45 34.96 15.13
CA ASN A 432 10.20 35.97 14.35
C ASN A 432 9.66 36.16 12.93
N LEU A 433 8.33 36.21 12.78
CA LEU A 433 7.70 36.41 11.46
C LEU A 433 8.21 37.74 10.84
N ARG A 434 8.83 37.63 9.68
CA ARG A 434 9.23 38.76 8.85
C ARG A 434 8.55 38.64 7.51
N ILE A 435 8.02 39.72 6.97
CA ILE A 435 7.28 39.72 5.71
C ILE A 435 7.88 40.74 4.76
N ASP A 436 8.29 40.29 3.60
CA ASP A 436 8.69 41.15 2.49
C ASP A 436 7.50 41.31 1.55
N ASN A 437 6.93 42.49 1.55
CA ASN A 437 5.76 42.81 0.72
C ASN A 437 6.21 43.28 -0.65
N ASN A 438 6.48 42.33 -1.54
CA ASN A 438 6.87 42.63 -2.90
C ASN A 438 5.62 43.01 -3.71
N GLN A 439 5.47 44.31 -4.03
CA GLN A 439 4.34 44.84 -4.81
C GLN A 439 2.98 44.74 -4.09
N VAL A 440 2.97 44.61 -2.76
CA VAL A 440 1.74 44.51 -1.98
C VAL A 440 1.55 45.81 -1.19
N SER A 441 0.35 46.39 -1.25
CA SER A 441 0.04 47.63 -0.55
C SER A 441 -0.91 47.44 0.64
N ASP A 442 -1.64 46.30 0.69
CA ASP A 442 -2.65 46.06 1.70
C ASP A 442 -2.20 45.00 2.73
N LEU A 443 -2.19 45.38 4.02
CA LEU A 443 -1.88 44.46 5.12
C LEU A 443 -3.14 43.87 5.76
N GLY A 444 -4.34 44.21 5.24
CA GLY A 444 -5.61 43.80 5.86
C GLY A 444 -5.90 42.29 5.82
N ASN A 445 -5.17 41.54 5.04
CA ASN A 445 -5.34 40.08 4.94
C ASN A 445 -4.37 39.29 5.84
N LEU A 446 -3.74 39.97 6.81
CA LEU A 446 -2.89 39.34 7.83
C LEU A 446 -3.66 39.19 9.12
N ILE A 447 -3.91 37.99 9.61
CA ILE A 447 -4.56 37.69 10.88
C ILE A 447 -3.47 37.16 11.82
N LEU A 448 -2.88 38.08 12.61
CA LEU A 448 -1.63 37.84 13.33
C LEU A 448 -1.72 37.98 14.84
N GLY A 449 -2.88 38.04 15.42
CA GLY A 449 -3.05 38.25 16.87
C GLY A 449 -2.89 39.70 17.28
N THR A 450 -2.86 39.96 18.59
CA THR A 450 -2.97 41.32 19.15
C THR A 450 -1.64 42.04 19.35
N ASP A 451 -0.52 41.34 19.43
CA ASP A 451 0.77 41.95 19.80
C ASP A 451 1.71 42.10 18.60
N PHE A 452 1.17 42.10 17.40
CA PHE A 452 1.94 42.26 16.18
C PHE A 452 2.48 43.71 16.06
N ARG A 453 3.79 43.80 15.78
CA ARG A 453 4.46 45.11 15.62
C ARG A 453 5.06 45.21 14.22
N ILE A 454 4.67 46.26 13.51
CA ILE A 454 5.24 46.54 12.19
C ILE A 454 6.45 47.45 12.38
N THR A 455 7.62 46.96 12.00
CA THR A 455 8.84 47.80 11.98
C THR A 455 9.28 47.94 10.52
N ARG A 456 9.39 49.19 10.08
CA ARG A 456 9.93 49.49 8.77
C ARG A 456 11.45 49.36 8.83
N ALA A 457 12.01 48.59 7.88
CA ALA A 457 13.47 48.54 7.77
C ALA A 457 14.02 49.95 7.49
N ALA A 458 15.06 50.33 8.22
CA ALA A 458 15.71 51.61 7.93
C ALA A 458 16.30 51.55 6.51
N THR A 459 15.93 52.50 5.69
CA THR A 459 16.54 52.64 4.38
C THR A 459 18.01 53.05 4.61
N ALA A 460 18.94 52.21 4.15
CA ALA A 460 20.37 52.49 4.21
C ALA A 460 20.74 53.68 3.33
#